data_78272dacd47e10e6071879390c188700
#
_entry.id   78272dacd47e10e6071879390c188700
#
_cell.length_a   1.000
_cell.length_b   1.000
_cell.length_c   1.000
_cell.angle_alpha   90.00
_cell.angle_beta   90.00
_cell.angle_gamma   90.00
#
_symmetry.space_group_name_H-M   'P 1'
#
loop_
_entity.id
_entity.type
_entity.pdbx_description
1 polymer ?
#
loop_
_entity_poly.entity_id
_entity_poly.type
_entity_poly.pdbx_seq_one_letter_code
_entity_poly.pdbx_strand_id
1 'polypeptide(L)'
;MRICLIAEGSYPYVTGGVSNWIQTLVTGMPEHEFVLHTIGAHESQRGQFRYELPVNMVAVYETFLAPQSFSGKRWARGIRLTEREKAALAGLLGCGGARPEQAEERIAPPIDEVDWDALFGLFRSRRLRHPADLLAGRDFLDLLVVSGAERYGHIPLTELFWSVRSMLLPLIQTLRQHVPKADLYHAVTTGYAGVFGALASHLYGKPLVVTEHGIYSREREEEILKADWVREHLKELWIEHFYRLSACAYRYADRVLTLFDRNREIEIELGCPPEKTAIVPNGIEVEAYGNLPAAQPDGRFRIGAIVRVVPIKDIKTMILSFALIKRELPEAELYIMGPVDEGGEYEAECRRLVESLGLADVYFTGHVNVREWLGRMDLMLLTSVSEGQPLAVLEGMAAGLPWVVTDVGDCRGLVEGSGDGLGPAGIVVPVMHVERIAAAAVRLARDPRLRAEMGRNGRERVRRLYTRERFINEYRRLYDELGEAETWRASASN
;
A
#
# COMPACT_ATOMS: atom_id res chain seq x y z
N MET A 1 24.50 -2.93 -9.60
CA MET A 1 24.38 -3.65 -8.33
C MET A 1 23.20 -4.62 -8.37
N ARG A 2 23.16 -5.57 -7.45
CA ARG A 2 22.03 -6.50 -7.32
C ARG A 2 21.07 -6.03 -6.21
N ILE A 3 19.83 -5.79 -6.57
CA ILE A 3 18.79 -5.26 -5.66
C ILE A 3 17.73 -6.35 -5.44
N CYS A 4 17.43 -6.67 -4.17
CA CYS A 4 16.33 -7.58 -3.83
C CYS A 4 15.07 -6.77 -3.52
N LEU A 5 14.09 -6.79 -4.43
CA LEU A 5 12.75 -6.25 -4.20
C LEU A 5 11.93 -7.26 -3.42
N ILE A 6 11.24 -6.81 -2.37
CA ILE A 6 10.39 -7.66 -1.53
C ILE A 6 8.96 -7.11 -1.60
N ALA A 7 8.09 -7.85 -2.29
CA ALA A 7 6.70 -7.47 -2.54
C ALA A 7 5.72 -8.36 -1.77
N GLU A 8 4.67 -7.75 -1.21
CA GLU A 8 3.61 -8.45 -0.49
C GLU A 8 2.26 -8.19 -1.14
N GLY A 9 1.51 -9.26 -1.43
CA GLY A 9 0.12 -9.21 -1.92
C GLY A 9 -0.09 -8.51 -3.27
N SER A 10 0.98 -8.21 -4.02
CA SER A 10 0.93 -7.38 -5.22
C SER A 10 1.64 -8.03 -6.41
N TYR A 11 2.76 -7.48 -6.83
CA TYR A 11 3.56 -7.95 -7.96
C TYR A 11 4.17 -9.34 -7.72
N PRO A 12 4.16 -10.25 -8.67
CA PRO A 12 3.66 -10.12 -10.04
C PRO A 12 2.25 -10.70 -10.26
N TYR A 13 1.47 -10.97 -9.20
CA TYR A 13 0.21 -11.70 -9.27
C TYR A 13 -1.02 -10.83 -9.52
N VAL A 14 -1.00 -9.58 -9.03
CA VAL A 14 -2.15 -8.67 -9.05
C VAL A 14 -1.84 -7.43 -9.88
N THR A 15 -2.72 -7.10 -10.81
CA THR A 15 -2.64 -5.83 -11.55
C THR A 15 -3.09 -4.68 -10.68
N GLY A 16 -2.29 -3.60 -10.62
CA GLY A 16 -2.61 -2.44 -9.78
C GLY A 16 -1.49 -1.42 -9.69
N GLY A 17 -1.68 -0.37 -8.91
CA GLY A 17 -0.75 0.75 -8.77
C GLY A 17 0.66 0.31 -8.33
N VAL A 18 0.74 -0.44 -7.23
CA VAL A 18 2.03 -0.93 -6.70
C VAL A 18 2.73 -1.86 -7.69
N SER A 19 1.98 -2.75 -8.35
CA SER A 19 2.56 -3.66 -9.34
C SER A 19 3.09 -2.91 -10.57
N ASN A 20 2.36 -1.92 -11.07
CA ASN A 20 2.81 -1.06 -12.16
C ASN A 20 4.02 -0.22 -11.74
N TRP A 21 4.05 0.24 -10.49
CA TRP A 21 5.18 0.95 -9.91
C TRP A 21 6.46 0.07 -9.92
N ILE A 22 6.38 -1.19 -9.44
CA ILE A 22 7.51 -2.14 -9.48
C ILE A 22 7.95 -2.38 -10.92
N GLN A 23 7.02 -2.64 -11.84
CA GLN A 23 7.32 -2.85 -13.25
C GLN A 23 8.06 -1.65 -13.85
N THR A 24 7.58 -0.43 -13.56
CA THR A 24 8.20 0.82 -14.01
C THR A 24 9.59 1.02 -13.43
N LEU A 25 9.76 0.76 -12.13
CA LEU A 25 11.04 0.88 -11.44
C LEU A 25 12.09 -0.05 -12.06
N VAL A 26 11.75 -1.33 -12.21
CA VAL A 26 12.68 -2.35 -12.73
C VAL A 26 13.03 -2.08 -14.19
N THR A 27 12.02 -1.83 -15.04
CA THR A 27 12.27 -1.54 -16.48
C THR A 27 13.04 -0.24 -16.71
N GLY A 28 12.92 0.73 -15.78
CA GLY A 28 13.59 2.01 -15.85
C GLY A 28 15.07 1.99 -15.44
N MET A 29 15.53 0.88 -14.86
CA MET A 29 16.94 0.73 -14.39
C MET A 29 17.59 -0.55 -14.93
N PRO A 30 17.81 -0.65 -16.25
CA PRO A 30 18.40 -1.83 -16.88
C PRO A 30 19.85 -2.10 -16.46
N GLU A 31 20.52 -1.11 -15.87
CA GLU A 31 21.89 -1.20 -15.33
C GLU A 31 21.98 -2.00 -14.02
N HIS A 32 20.86 -2.27 -13.36
CA HIS A 32 20.80 -3.06 -12.14
C HIS A 32 20.21 -4.45 -12.40
N GLU A 33 20.69 -5.45 -11.67
CA GLU A 33 20.07 -6.76 -11.56
C GLU A 33 19.04 -6.75 -10.43
N PHE A 34 17.83 -7.15 -10.73
CA PHE A 34 16.79 -7.28 -9.71
C PHE A 34 16.50 -8.75 -9.38
N VAL A 35 16.35 -9.02 -8.10
CA VAL A 35 15.82 -10.28 -7.57
C VAL A 35 14.50 -9.96 -6.90
N LEU A 36 13.44 -10.67 -7.24
CA LEU A 36 12.14 -10.50 -6.61
C LEU A 36 11.94 -11.57 -5.52
N HIS A 37 11.61 -11.15 -4.31
CA HIS A 37 11.04 -12.02 -3.29
C HIS A 37 9.59 -11.61 -3.07
N THR A 38 8.65 -12.46 -3.46
CA THR A 38 7.22 -12.16 -3.35
C THR A 38 6.57 -12.99 -2.26
N ILE A 39 5.68 -12.33 -1.50
CA ILE A 39 4.90 -12.91 -0.42
C ILE A 39 3.43 -12.87 -0.83
N GLY A 40 2.89 -14.02 -1.21
CA GLY A 40 1.51 -14.19 -1.65
C GLY A 40 0.61 -14.81 -0.57
N ALA A 41 -0.70 -14.70 -0.75
CA ALA A 41 -1.67 -15.27 0.18
C ALA A 41 -1.80 -16.80 -0.01
N HIS A 42 -1.92 -17.27 -1.24
CA HIS A 42 -2.28 -18.66 -1.56
C HIS A 42 -1.28 -19.33 -2.47
N GLU A 43 -0.93 -20.59 -2.18
CA GLU A 43 -0.03 -21.44 -2.99
C GLU A 43 -0.52 -21.60 -4.44
N SER A 44 -1.82 -21.49 -4.69
CA SER A 44 -2.43 -21.54 -6.03
C SER A 44 -1.94 -20.42 -6.96
N GLN A 45 -1.41 -19.32 -6.40
CA GLN A 45 -0.86 -18.20 -7.17
C GLN A 45 0.53 -18.50 -7.75
N ARG A 46 1.19 -19.57 -7.30
CA ARG A 46 2.56 -19.93 -7.71
C ARG A 46 2.73 -19.96 -9.22
N GLY A 47 3.67 -19.15 -9.72
CA GLY A 47 3.99 -19.05 -11.14
C GLY A 47 2.90 -18.42 -12.02
N GLN A 48 1.78 -17.95 -11.44
CA GLN A 48 0.69 -17.32 -12.19
C GLN A 48 0.90 -15.81 -12.33
N PHE A 49 1.95 -15.42 -13.03
CA PHE A 49 2.33 -14.02 -13.19
C PHE A 49 1.39 -13.29 -14.16
N ARG A 50 0.92 -12.11 -13.76
CA ARG A 50 0.11 -11.21 -14.57
C ARG A 50 0.94 -10.23 -15.39
N TYR A 51 2.25 -10.14 -15.09
CA TYR A 51 3.21 -9.29 -15.76
C TYR A 51 4.26 -10.12 -16.47
N GLU A 52 4.71 -9.65 -17.63
CA GLU A 52 5.93 -10.13 -18.24
C GLU A 52 7.12 -9.58 -17.43
N LEU A 53 7.96 -10.50 -16.95
CA LEU A 53 9.09 -10.10 -16.10
C LEU A 53 10.16 -9.42 -16.94
N PRO A 54 10.66 -8.23 -16.52
CA PRO A 54 11.74 -7.54 -17.21
C PRO A 54 13.02 -8.39 -17.29
N VAL A 55 13.81 -8.19 -18.34
CA VAL A 55 15.04 -8.98 -18.62
C VAL A 55 16.05 -8.90 -17.47
N ASN A 56 16.10 -7.76 -16.78
CA ASN A 56 16.97 -7.54 -15.63
C ASN A 56 16.39 -8.05 -14.29
N MET A 57 15.20 -8.69 -14.30
CA MET A 57 14.68 -9.48 -13.18
C MET A 57 15.27 -10.91 -13.27
N VAL A 58 16.43 -11.11 -12.63
CA VAL A 58 17.24 -12.33 -12.81
C VAL A 58 16.76 -13.55 -12.01
N ALA A 59 15.95 -13.35 -10.97
CA ALA A 59 15.37 -14.44 -10.18
C ALA A 59 14.08 -14.01 -9.46
N VAL A 60 13.18 -14.98 -9.22
CA VAL A 60 11.96 -14.82 -8.43
C VAL A 60 11.91 -15.89 -7.36
N TYR A 61 11.70 -15.47 -6.11
CA TYR A 61 11.47 -16.33 -4.95
C TYR A 61 10.04 -16.10 -4.46
N GLU A 62 9.29 -17.19 -4.29
CA GLU A 62 7.87 -17.12 -3.95
C GLU A 62 7.62 -17.72 -2.56
N THR A 63 7.00 -16.97 -1.67
CA THR A 63 6.55 -17.39 -0.35
C THR A 63 5.03 -17.22 -0.26
N PHE A 64 4.33 -18.17 0.34
CA PHE A 64 2.88 -18.11 0.51
C PHE A 64 2.50 -18.27 1.97
N LEU A 65 1.63 -17.39 2.47
CA LEU A 65 1.25 -17.31 3.89
C LEU A 65 0.11 -18.28 4.27
N ALA A 66 -0.55 -18.90 3.28
CA ALA A 66 -1.63 -19.84 3.54
C ALA A 66 -1.18 -20.93 4.53
N PRO A 67 -2.01 -21.28 5.51
CA PRO A 67 -1.69 -22.32 6.47
C PRO A 67 -1.38 -23.61 5.71
N GLN A 68 -0.14 -24.05 5.73
CA GLN A 68 0.15 -25.42 5.31
C GLN A 68 -0.65 -26.33 6.24
N SER A 69 -1.50 -27.18 5.68
CA SER A 69 -2.19 -28.19 6.45
C SER A 69 -1.12 -29.01 7.20
N PHE A 70 -1.16 -28.95 8.54
CA PHE A 70 -0.28 -29.74 9.38
C PHE A 70 -0.63 -31.23 9.30
N SER A 71 -0.65 -31.79 8.10
CA SER A 71 -1.03 -33.18 7.80
C SER A 71 0.11 -34.20 8.03
N GLY A 72 1.04 -33.91 8.89
CA GLY A 72 2.11 -34.83 9.25
C GLY A 72 1.94 -35.36 10.68
N LYS A 73 1.93 -36.68 10.85
CA LYS A 73 1.95 -37.45 12.12
C LYS A 73 3.20 -37.18 12.99
N ARG A 74 3.85 -36.04 12.90
CA ARG A 74 4.99 -35.67 13.73
C ARG A 74 4.49 -34.92 14.95
N TRP A 75 4.66 -35.49 16.11
CA TRP A 75 4.52 -34.81 17.39
C TRP A 75 5.46 -33.60 17.42
N ALA A 76 4.92 -32.40 17.62
CA ALA A 76 5.71 -31.20 17.85
C ALA A 76 6.55 -31.43 19.12
N ARG A 77 7.85 -31.18 19.02
CA ARG A 77 8.75 -31.24 20.15
C ARG A 77 8.92 -29.83 20.70
N GLY A 78 8.30 -29.54 21.83
CA GLY A 78 8.47 -28.25 22.48
C GLY A 78 9.93 -27.85 22.59
N ILE A 79 10.26 -26.60 22.29
CA ILE A 79 11.64 -26.06 22.52
C ILE A 79 11.70 -25.29 23.83
N ARG A 80 12.88 -25.25 24.44
CA ARG A 80 13.19 -24.33 25.53
C ARG A 80 13.61 -22.99 24.99
N LEU A 81 13.15 -21.91 25.63
CA LEU A 81 13.46 -20.52 25.29
C LEU A 81 14.49 -19.97 26.31
N THR A 82 15.40 -19.15 25.82
CA THR A 82 16.24 -18.33 26.69
C THR A 82 15.41 -17.15 27.24
N GLU A 83 15.85 -16.53 28.31
CA GLU A 83 15.16 -15.37 28.90
C GLU A 83 15.05 -14.21 27.91
N ARG A 84 16.08 -13.98 27.08
CA ARG A 84 16.06 -12.98 26.01
C ARG A 84 15.01 -13.31 24.95
N GLU A 85 14.87 -14.58 24.53
CA GLU A 85 13.86 -15.03 23.58
C GLU A 85 12.44 -14.90 24.17
N LYS A 86 12.26 -15.19 25.45
CA LYS A 86 10.96 -15.00 26.15
C LYS A 86 10.59 -13.52 26.20
N ALA A 87 11.53 -12.64 26.59
CA ALA A 87 11.31 -11.20 26.61
C ALA A 87 10.96 -10.65 25.21
N ALA A 88 11.66 -11.12 24.18
CA ALA A 88 11.39 -10.71 22.80
C ALA A 88 9.99 -11.14 22.31
N LEU A 89 9.57 -12.37 22.63
CA LEU A 89 8.23 -12.86 22.34
C LEU A 89 7.17 -12.11 23.15
N ALA A 90 7.43 -11.80 24.43
CA ALA A 90 6.55 -10.99 25.25
C ALA A 90 6.36 -9.59 24.66
N GLY A 91 7.44 -8.93 24.24
CA GLY A 91 7.37 -7.65 23.52
C GLY A 91 6.56 -7.73 22.24
N LEU A 92 6.77 -8.79 21.41
CA LEU A 92 5.99 -9.01 20.20
C LEU A 92 4.47 -9.18 20.47
N LEU A 93 4.12 -9.74 21.63
CA LEU A 93 2.72 -9.91 22.08
C LEU A 93 2.20 -8.71 22.89
N GLY A 94 3.02 -7.68 23.10
CA GLY A 94 2.66 -6.49 23.86
C GLY A 94 2.59 -6.69 25.36
N CYS A 95 3.34 -7.64 25.89
CA CYS A 95 3.28 -8.07 27.30
C CYS A 95 4.63 -7.90 28.03
N GLY A 96 5.52 -7.05 27.55
CA GLY A 96 6.89 -6.95 28.07
C GLY A 96 7.24 -5.70 28.88
N GLY A 97 6.33 -4.76 29.09
CA GLY A 97 6.61 -3.53 29.80
C GLY A 97 5.42 -3.00 30.58
N ALA A 98 5.68 -2.34 31.72
CA ALA A 98 4.64 -1.52 32.35
C ALA A 98 4.20 -0.45 31.33
N ARG A 99 2.92 -0.43 30.94
CA ARG A 99 2.35 0.71 30.21
C ARG A 99 2.63 1.96 31.04
N PRO A 100 3.38 2.95 30.54
CA PRO A 100 3.41 4.24 31.23
C PRO A 100 1.97 4.73 31.34
N GLU A 101 1.60 5.36 32.45
CA GLU A 101 0.26 5.97 32.64
C GLU A 101 -0.12 6.94 31.51
N GLN A 102 0.84 7.38 30.70
CA GLN A 102 0.68 8.24 29.52
C GLN A 102 0.52 7.44 28.19
N ALA A 103 0.43 6.10 28.21
CA ALA A 103 0.35 5.29 26.99
C ALA A 103 -1.03 5.32 26.31
N GLU A 104 -2.04 5.91 26.95
CA GLU A 104 -3.39 6.06 26.38
C GLU A 104 -3.43 7.02 25.17
N GLU A 105 -2.38 7.87 24.98
CA GLU A 105 -2.29 8.82 23.86
C GLU A 105 -1.40 8.35 22.70
N ARG A 106 -0.71 7.19 22.82
CA ARG A 106 0.18 6.73 21.75
C ARG A 106 -0.56 5.89 20.72
N ILE A 107 -0.47 6.32 19.45
CA ILE A 107 -1.07 5.64 18.29
C ILE A 107 -0.35 4.31 17.97
N ALA A 108 0.95 4.20 18.26
CA ALA A 108 1.77 3.04 17.92
C ALA A 108 2.74 2.64 19.06
N PRO A 109 3.12 1.35 19.15
CA PRO A 109 4.14 0.90 20.10
C PRO A 109 5.51 1.53 19.77
N PRO A 110 6.39 1.69 20.79
CA PRO A 110 7.75 2.17 20.57
C PRO A 110 8.52 1.27 19.60
N ILE A 111 9.32 1.89 18.72
CA ILE A 111 10.11 1.17 17.69
C ILE A 111 11.09 0.15 18.29
N ASP A 112 11.53 0.36 19.53
CA ASP A 112 12.48 -0.50 20.26
C ASP A 112 11.82 -1.46 21.25
N GLU A 113 10.49 -1.56 21.29
CA GLU A 113 9.76 -2.42 22.23
C GLU A 113 10.09 -3.91 22.05
N VAL A 114 10.39 -4.34 20.81
CA VAL A 114 10.64 -5.73 20.45
C VAL A 114 12.12 -5.95 20.15
N ASP A 115 12.75 -6.94 20.81
CA ASP A 115 14.10 -7.42 20.44
C ASP A 115 14.03 -8.34 19.22
N TRP A 116 13.99 -7.70 18.01
CA TRP A 116 13.90 -8.42 16.75
C TRP A 116 15.14 -9.26 16.45
N ASP A 117 16.33 -8.89 16.95
CA ASP A 117 17.56 -9.71 16.77
C ASP A 117 17.40 -11.07 17.45
N ALA A 118 16.82 -11.08 18.66
CA ALA A 118 16.52 -12.34 19.36
C ALA A 118 15.46 -13.17 18.61
N LEU A 119 14.42 -12.53 18.05
CA LEU A 119 13.39 -13.21 17.26
C LEU A 119 13.95 -13.77 15.95
N PHE A 120 14.79 -13.03 15.24
CA PHE A 120 15.47 -13.52 14.02
C PHE A 120 16.34 -14.74 14.35
N GLY A 121 17.13 -14.67 15.44
CA GLY A 121 17.91 -15.80 15.93
C GLY A 121 17.06 -17.02 16.27
N LEU A 122 15.97 -16.83 17.02
CA LEU A 122 15.04 -17.89 17.41
C LEU A 122 14.40 -18.55 16.20
N PHE A 123 13.77 -17.76 15.31
CA PHE A 123 12.98 -18.30 14.20
C PHE A 123 13.86 -18.98 13.14
N ARG A 124 15.12 -18.62 13.01
CA ARG A 124 16.10 -19.27 12.14
C ARG A 124 16.95 -20.35 12.82
N SER A 125 16.75 -20.52 14.12
CA SER A 125 17.50 -21.53 14.89
C SER A 125 17.24 -22.95 14.39
N ARG A 126 18.29 -23.77 14.36
CA ARG A 126 18.18 -25.22 14.10
C ARG A 126 17.37 -25.96 15.17
N ARG A 127 17.19 -25.38 16.37
CA ARG A 127 16.34 -25.92 17.44
C ARG A 127 14.86 -25.90 17.01
N LEU A 128 14.43 -24.87 16.30
CA LEU A 128 13.09 -24.72 15.76
C LEU A 128 13.03 -25.45 14.42
N ARG A 129 12.78 -26.76 14.42
CA ARG A 129 12.67 -27.56 13.19
C ARG A 129 11.39 -27.26 12.42
N HIS A 130 10.32 -27.04 13.18
CA HIS A 130 8.98 -26.70 12.66
C HIS A 130 8.37 -25.56 13.48
N PRO A 131 7.59 -24.63 12.90
CA PRO A 131 6.92 -23.57 13.66
C PRO A 131 6.10 -24.07 14.86
N ALA A 132 5.48 -25.26 14.73
CA ALA A 132 4.73 -25.88 15.81
C ALA A 132 5.60 -26.27 17.04
N ASP A 133 6.92 -26.41 16.89
CA ASP A 133 7.79 -26.75 18.02
C ASP A 133 7.87 -25.58 19.02
N LEU A 134 7.73 -24.33 18.55
CA LEU A 134 7.60 -23.17 19.44
C LEU A 134 6.29 -23.22 20.22
N LEU A 135 5.18 -23.40 19.49
CA LEU A 135 3.81 -23.33 20.02
C LEU A 135 3.50 -24.48 21.01
N ALA A 136 4.17 -25.63 20.85
CA ALA A 136 4.05 -26.78 21.76
C ALA A 136 5.04 -26.71 22.93
N GLY A 137 5.90 -25.68 22.99
CA GLY A 137 6.87 -25.50 24.07
C GLY A 137 6.22 -25.05 25.37
N ARG A 138 6.63 -25.64 26.50
CA ARG A 138 6.12 -25.24 27.80
C ARG A 138 6.40 -23.76 28.09
N ASP A 139 7.59 -23.29 27.79
CA ASP A 139 8.00 -21.90 28.01
C ASP A 139 7.10 -20.91 27.22
N PHE A 140 6.63 -21.30 26.02
CA PHE A 140 5.70 -20.51 25.24
C PHE A 140 4.28 -20.48 25.86
N LEU A 141 3.81 -21.63 26.35
CA LEU A 141 2.52 -21.72 27.03
C LEU A 141 2.54 -20.95 28.36
N ASP A 142 3.61 -21.08 29.15
CA ASP A 142 3.80 -20.32 30.39
C ASP A 142 3.81 -18.80 30.10
N LEU A 143 4.48 -18.36 29.01
CA LEU A 143 4.45 -16.99 28.56
C LEU A 143 3.03 -16.51 28.25
N LEU A 144 2.25 -17.29 27.49
CA LEU A 144 0.86 -16.95 27.16
C LEU A 144 -0.03 -16.87 28.39
N VAL A 145 0.17 -17.74 29.38
CA VAL A 145 -0.59 -17.72 30.64
C VAL A 145 -0.28 -16.43 31.42
N VAL A 146 1.00 -16.07 31.56
CA VAL A 146 1.41 -14.84 32.27
C VAL A 146 0.89 -13.61 31.51
N SER A 147 1.16 -13.52 30.22
CA SER A 147 0.72 -12.42 29.38
C SER A 147 -0.80 -12.31 29.32
N GLY A 148 -1.49 -13.46 29.25
CA GLY A 148 -2.94 -13.52 29.28
C GLY A 148 -3.51 -12.99 30.60
N ALA A 149 -2.88 -13.34 31.73
CA ALA A 149 -3.34 -12.87 33.04
C ALA A 149 -3.13 -11.35 33.21
N GLU A 150 -2.01 -10.82 32.74
CA GLU A 150 -1.65 -9.41 32.91
C GLU A 150 -2.46 -8.49 32.00
N ARG A 151 -2.63 -8.84 30.73
CA ARG A 151 -3.23 -7.94 29.73
C ARG A 151 -4.57 -8.41 29.18
N TYR A 152 -4.74 -9.70 29.01
CA TYR A 152 -5.88 -10.33 28.35
C TYR A 152 -6.71 -11.22 29.29
N GLY A 153 -6.72 -10.90 30.60
CA GLY A 153 -7.38 -11.71 31.63
C GLY A 153 -8.86 -11.98 31.41
N HIS A 154 -9.51 -11.19 30.54
CA HIS A 154 -10.90 -11.39 30.12
C HIS A 154 -11.04 -12.33 28.91
N ILE A 155 -9.92 -12.74 28.28
CA ILE A 155 -9.90 -13.61 27.09
C ILE A 155 -9.62 -15.06 27.52
N PRO A 156 -10.44 -16.05 27.08
CA PRO A 156 -10.13 -17.45 27.31
C PRO A 156 -8.76 -17.83 26.71
N LEU A 157 -7.92 -18.54 27.49
CA LEU A 157 -6.57 -18.92 27.05
C LEU A 157 -6.55 -19.66 25.72
N THR A 158 -7.55 -20.47 25.44
CA THR A 158 -7.68 -21.18 24.16
C THR A 158 -7.87 -20.22 22.98
N GLU A 159 -8.65 -19.16 23.14
CA GLU A 159 -8.86 -18.15 22.09
C GLU A 159 -7.60 -17.32 21.88
N LEU A 160 -6.94 -16.89 22.96
CA LEU A 160 -5.67 -16.20 22.91
C LEU A 160 -4.61 -17.07 22.20
N PHE A 161 -4.51 -18.34 22.54
CA PHE A 161 -3.57 -19.28 21.90
C PHE A 161 -3.80 -19.38 20.39
N TRP A 162 -5.04 -19.55 19.94
CA TRP A 162 -5.34 -19.70 18.51
C TRP A 162 -5.07 -18.40 17.75
N SER A 163 -5.37 -17.23 18.33
CA SER A 163 -5.06 -15.93 17.73
C SER A 163 -3.58 -15.72 17.60
N VAL A 164 -2.84 -15.89 18.69
CA VAL A 164 -1.35 -15.74 18.68
C VAL A 164 -0.71 -16.74 17.72
N ARG A 165 -1.20 -17.98 17.66
CA ARG A 165 -0.76 -18.96 16.67
C ARG A 165 -0.98 -18.44 15.23
N SER A 166 -2.15 -17.88 14.95
CA SER A 166 -2.49 -17.36 13.60
C SER A 166 -1.62 -16.17 13.19
N MET A 167 -1.15 -15.37 14.15
CA MET A 167 -0.20 -14.28 13.93
C MET A 167 1.23 -14.78 13.71
N LEU A 168 1.69 -15.70 14.58
CA LEU A 168 3.09 -16.13 14.59
C LEU A 168 3.43 -17.09 13.43
N LEU A 169 2.49 -17.92 12.98
CA LEU A 169 2.78 -18.89 11.93
C LEU A 169 3.20 -18.24 10.61
N PRO A 170 2.45 -17.25 10.05
CA PRO A 170 2.88 -16.55 8.84
C PRO A 170 4.22 -15.84 9.02
N LEU A 171 4.43 -15.20 10.17
CA LEU A 171 5.67 -14.51 10.49
C LEU A 171 6.87 -15.47 10.53
N ILE A 172 6.77 -16.56 11.29
CA ILE A 172 7.82 -17.58 11.36
C ILE A 172 8.08 -18.19 9.98
N GLN A 173 7.02 -18.48 9.24
CA GLN A 173 7.12 -19.07 7.90
C GLN A 173 7.88 -18.15 6.95
N THR A 174 7.56 -16.84 6.95
CA THR A 174 8.26 -15.83 6.15
C THR A 174 9.73 -15.74 6.55
N LEU A 175 10.03 -15.60 7.84
CA LEU A 175 11.40 -15.42 8.33
C LEU A 175 12.29 -16.67 8.19
N ARG A 176 11.72 -17.83 7.94
CA ARG A 176 12.48 -19.08 7.68
C ARG A 176 12.79 -19.29 6.21
N GLN A 177 12.26 -18.49 5.31
CA GLN A 177 12.57 -18.60 3.89
C GLN A 177 14.04 -18.31 3.58
N HIS A 178 14.45 -18.75 2.39
CA HIS A 178 15.76 -18.38 1.87
C HIS A 178 15.81 -16.88 1.62
N VAL A 179 16.82 -16.22 2.17
CA VAL A 179 17.09 -14.80 1.93
C VAL A 179 18.09 -14.70 0.77
N PRO A 180 17.68 -14.16 -0.39
CA PRO A 180 18.61 -13.97 -1.51
C PRO A 180 19.72 -13.01 -1.14
N LYS A 181 20.97 -13.29 -1.58
CA LYS A 181 22.07 -12.33 -1.43
C LYS A 181 21.91 -11.19 -2.43
N ALA A 182 21.94 -9.98 -1.93
CA ALA A 182 21.86 -8.75 -2.70
C ALA A 182 22.77 -7.67 -2.11
N ASP A 183 23.04 -6.62 -2.85
CA ASP A 183 23.80 -5.46 -2.40
C ASP A 183 22.90 -4.48 -1.65
N LEU A 184 21.59 -4.52 -1.94
CA LEU A 184 20.56 -3.68 -1.33
C LEU A 184 19.24 -4.45 -1.28
N TYR A 185 18.47 -4.26 -0.20
CA TYR A 185 17.11 -4.77 -0.05
C TYR A 185 16.12 -3.63 -0.13
N HIS A 186 15.02 -3.84 -0.85
CA HIS A 186 13.94 -2.85 -0.95
C HIS A 186 12.59 -3.51 -0.73
N ALA A 187 11.98 -3.26 0.41
CA ALA A 187 10.63 -3.71 0.73
C ALA A 187 9.59 -2.65 0.29
N VAL A 188 8.52 -3.09 -0.37
CA VAL A 188 7.49 -2.17 -0.89
C VAL A 188 6.31 -1.98 0.06
N THR A 189 6.46 -2.40 1.32
CA THR A 189 5.54 -2.18 2.44
C THR A 189 6.24 -2.53 3.76
N THR A 190 5.70 -2.05 4.88
CA THR A 190 6.22 -2.31 6.24
C THR A 190 5.69 -3.60 6.88
N GLY A 191 4.83 -4.38 6.19
CA GLY A 191 4.29 -5.64 6.67
C GLY A 191 5.31 -6.78 6.71
N TYR A 192 4.89 -7.96 6.28
CA TYR A 192 5.77 -9.13 6.20
C TYR A 192 6.96 -8.89 5.26
N ALA A 193 6.78 -8.10 4.19
CA ALA A 193 7.87 -7.71 3.30
C ALA A 193 8.91 -6.84 4.03
N GLY A 194 8.47 -5.87 4.84
CA GLY A 194 9.34 -5.02 5.65
C GLY A 194 10.13 -5.81 6.67
N VAL A 195 9.47 -6.72 7.40
CA VAL A 195 10.14 -7.60 8.39
C VAL A 195 11.12 -8.58 7.72
N PHE A 196 10.80 -9.09 6.53
CA PHE A 196 11.73 -9.93 5.77
C PHE A 196 12.94 -9.12 5.27
N GLY A 197 12.72 -7.87 4.85
CA GLY A 197 13.78 -6.92 4.51
C GLY A 197 14.68 -6.61 5.72
N ALA A 198 14.08 -6.40 6.90
CA ALA A 198 14.80 -6.21 8.16
C ALA A 198 15.68 -7.42 8.51
N LEU A 199 15.14 -8.65 8.37
CA LEU A 199 15.92 -9.87 8.52
C LEU A 199 17.09 -9.93 7.53
N ALA A 200 16.86 -9.58 6.27
CA ALA A 200 17.88 -9.62 5.22
C ALA A 200 19.02 -8.63 5.52
N SER A 201 18.67 -7.41 5.91
CA SER A 201 19.62 -6.39 6.36
C SER A 201 20.42 -6.86 7.57
N HIS A 202 19.75 -7.40 8.60
CA HIS A 202 20.39 -7.96 9.79
C HIS A 202 21.38 -9.09 9.47
N LEU A 203 21.03 -10.00 8.56
CA LEU A 203 21.86 -11.17 8.23
C LEU A 203 23.10 -10.82 7.41
N TYR A 204 23.00 -9.85 6.52
CA TYR A 204 24.05 -9.56 5.54
C TYR A 204 24.72 -8.20 5.73
N GLY A 205 24.22 -7.38 6.67
CA GLY A 205 24.74 -6.03 6.92
C GLY A 205 24.52 -5.07 5.74
N LYS A 206 23.53 -5.36 4.86
CA LYS A 206 23.25 -4.59 3.65
C LYS A 206 22.14 -3.57 3.88
N PRO A 207 22.15 -2.42 3.17
CA PRO A 207 21.13 -1.41 3.35
C PRO A 207 19.72 -1.91 3.02
N LEU A 208 18.75 -1.41 3.79
CA LEU A 208 17.32 -1.62 3.59
C LEU A 208 16.62 -0.30 3.25
N VAL A 209 15.94 -0.29 2.13
CA VAL A 209 14.96 0.73 1.74
C VAL A 209 13.55 0.18 1.96
N VAL A 210 12.66 0.99 2.47
CA VAL A 210 11.23 0.67 2.56
C VAL A 210 10.45 1.74 1.82
N THR A 211 9.51 1.36 0.96
CA THR A 211 8.57 2.30 0.33
C THR A 211 7.14 1.96 0.77
N GLU A 212 6.45 2.92 1.36
CA GLU A 212 5.03 2.81 1.69
C GLU A 212 4.18 3.58 0.67
N HIS A 213 3.32 2.86 -0.03
CA HIS A 213 2.36 3.44 -0.98
C HIS A 213 1.10 3.95 -0.28
N GLY A 214 0.74 3.35 0.82
CA GLY A 214 -0.24 3.72 1.83
C GLY A 214 0.34 3.35 3.19
N ILE A 215 -0.29 3.70 4.29
CA ILE A 215 0.20 3.36 5.63
C ILE A 215 -0.31 1.97 6.01
N TYR A 216 0.56 0.97 5.83
CA TYR A 216 0.23 -0.46 5.99
C TYR A 216 -0.48 -0.76 7.32
N SER A 217 0.06 -0.29 8.45
CA SER A 217 -0.51 -0.57 9.76
C SER A 217 -1.94 -0.01 9.90
N ARG A 218 -2.22 1.17 9.35
CA ARG A 218 -3.57 1.77 9.35
C ARG A 218 -4.53 1.05 8.42
N GLU A 219 -4.06 0.60 7.25
CA GLU A 219 -4.86 -0.22 6.34
C GLU A 219 -5.26 -1.56 7.00
N ARG A 220 -4.31 -2.20 7.70
CA ARG A 220 -4.58 -3.42 8.47
C ARG A 220 -5.52 -3.17 9.64
N GLU A 221 -5.37 -2.05 10.35
CA GLU A 221 -6.30 -1.64 11.42
C GLU A 221 -7.73 -1.54 10.89
N GLU A 222 -7.95 -0.81 9.79
CA GLU A 222 -9.28 -0.70 9.19
C GLU A 222 -9.85 -2.06 8.75
N GLU A 223 -9.03 -2.93 8.18
CA GLU A 223 -9.46 -4.29 7.81
C GLU A 223 -9.84 -5.13 9.02
N ILE A 224 -9.05 -5.09 10.09
CA ILE A 224 -9.33 -5.83 11.33
C ILE A 224 -10.59 -5.30 12.02
N LEU A 225 -10.79 -3.98 12.05
CA LEU A 225 -12.00 -3.38 12.61
C LEU A 225 -13.28 -3.83 11.89
N LYS A 226 -13.19 -4.01 10.57
CA LYS A 226 -14.31 -4.49 9.72
C LYS A 226 -14.43 -6.02 9.65
N ALA A 227 -13.42 -6.76 10.13
CA ALA A 227 -13.36 -8.20 9.97
C ALA A 227 -14.31 -8.96 10.90
N ASP A 228 -15.19 -9.79 10.33
CA ASP A 228 -16.09 -10.67 11.10
C ASP A 228 -15.37 -11.92 11.64
N TRP A 229 -14.23 -12.31 11.04
CA TRP A 229 -13.46 -13.48 11.46
C TRP A 229 -12.59 -13.23 12.71
N VAL A 230 -12.37 -11.95 13.09
CA VAL A 230 -11.70 -11.56 14.32
C VAL A 230 -12.75 -11.16 15.36
N ARG A 231 -12.76 -11.85 16.49
CA ARG A 231 -13.64 -11.49 17.60
C ARG A 231 -13.27 -10.12 18.17
N GLU A 232 -14.29 -9.35 18.59
CA GLU A 232 -14.12 -7.94 19.01
C GLU A 232 -13.01 -7.76 20.04
N HIS A 233 -13.00 -8.59 21.09
CA HIS A 233 -11.99 -8.53 22.17
C HIS A 233 -10.58 -8.98 21.76
N LEU A 234 -10.37 -9.44 20.52
CA LEU A 234 -9.06 -9.80 19.96
C LEU A 234 -8.56 -8.80 18.92
N LYS A 235 -9.39 -7.83 18.49
CA LYS A 235 -9.02 -6.87 17.45
C LYS A 235 -7.80 -6.04 17.83
N GLU A 236 -7.75 -5.54 19.08
CA GLU A 236 -6.60 -4.78 19.57
C GLU A 236 -5.28 -5.56 19.45
N LEU A 237 -5.28 -6.85 19.85
CA LEU A 237 -4.11 -7.71 19.73
C LEU A 237 -3.60 -7.83 18.29
N TRP A 238 -4.53 -8.00 17.33
CA TRP A 238 -4.20 -8.08 15.91
C TRP A 238 -3.68 -6.75 15.35
N ILE A 239 -4.32 -5.63 15.69
CA ILE A 239 -3.91 -4.30 15.27
C ILE A 239 -2.50 -4.00 15.75
N GLU A 240 -2.21 -4.18 17.03
CA GLU A 240 -0.89 -3.96 17.59
C GLU A 240 0.19 -4.86 16.97
N HIS A 241 -0.17 -6.09 16.60
CA HIS A 241 0.76 -6.97 15.89
C HIS A 241 1.25 -6.32 14.59
N PHE A 242 0.34 -5.77 13.78
CA PHE A 242 0.71 -5.11 12.53
C PHE A 242 1.50 -3.83 12.74
N TYR A 243 1.20 -3.06 13.78
CA TYR A 243 2.01 -1.90 14.16
C TYR A 243 3.44 -2.30 14.55
N ARG A 244 3.62 -3.43 15.26
CA ARG A 244 4.96 -3.95 15.61
C ARG A 244 5.73 -4.45 14.39
N LEU A 245 5.06 -5.00 13.37
CA LEU A 245 5.71 -5.33 12.10
C LEU A 245 6.24 -4.06 11.41
N SER A 246 5.43 -3.00 11.34
CA SER A 246 5.85 -1.71 10.77
C SER A 246 7.00 -1.08 11.57
N ALA A 247 6.94 -1.11 12.90
CA ALA A 247 8.03 -0.65 13.77
C ALA A 247 9.35 -1.40 13.51
N CYS A 248 9.29 -2.73 13.27
CA CYS A 248 10.45 -3.51 12.84
C CYS A 248 11.06 -2.96 11.54
N ALA A 249 10.24 -2.75 10.53
CA ALA A 249 10.69 -2.22 9.24
C ALA A 249 11.36 -0.85 9.40
N TYR A 250 10.74 0.08 10.13
CA TYR A 250 11.30 1.41 10.41
C TYR A 250 12.62 1.37 11.18
N ARG A 251 12.74 0.45 12.15
CA ARG A 251 13.98 0.28 12.92
C ARG A 251 15.18 -0.08 12.05
N TYR A 252 15.01 -1.07 11.17
CA TYR A 252 16.10 -1.60 10.35
C TYR A 252 16.31 -0.85 9.02
N ALA A 253 15.34 -0.08 8.55
CA ALA A 253 15.49 0.70 7.32
C ALA A 253 16.58 1.78 7.45
N ASP A 254 17.39 1.93 6.41
CA ASP A 254 18.28 3.09 6.20
C ASP A 254 17.50 4.27 5.63
N ARG A 255 16.48 3.99 4.79
CA ARG A 255 15.56 4.98 4.25
C ARG A 255 14.13 4.41 4.21
N VAL A 256 13.18 5.26 4.57
CA VAL A 256 11.75 5.02 4.45
C VAL A 256 11.19 6.06 3.50
N LEU A 257 10.58 5.58 2.41
CA LEU A 257 10.08 6.44 1.35
C LEU A 257 8.57 6.38 1.32
N THR A 258 7.98 7.52 1.08
CA THR A 258 6.55 7.66 0.86
C THR A 258 6.25 8.54 -0.34
N LEU A 259 4.99 8.64 -0.74
CA LEU A 259 4.61 9.33 -1.97
C LEU A 259 4.33 10.82 -1.76
N PHE A 260 3.95 11.24 -0.54
CA PHE A 260 3.53 12.62 -0.22
C PHE A 260 3.66 12.97 1.27
N ASP A 261 3.62 14.27 1.58
CA ASP A 261 3.90 14.82 2.92
C ASP A 261 3.04 14.21 4.03
N ARG A 262 1.72 14.06 3.81
CA ARG A 262 0.82 13.57 4.86
C ARG A 262 1.16 12.13 5.29
N ASN A 263 1.53 11.26 4.36
CA ASN A 263 1.99 9.92 4.72
C ASN A 263 3.29 9.97 5.52
N ARG A 264 4.23 10.83 5.12
CA ARG A 264 5.48 11.04 5.86
C ARG A 264 5.23 11.49 7.31
N GLU A 265 4.30 12.43 7.51
CA GLU A 265 3.90 12.87 8.85
C GLU A 265 3.39 11.67 9.68
N ILE A 266 2.52 10.85 9.09
CA ILE A 266 1.97 9.66 9.74
C ILE A 266 3.07 8.63 10.06
N GLU A 267 4.01 8.38 9.16
CA GLU A 267 5.16 7.49 9.41
C GLU A 267 5.97 7.96 10.63
N ILE A 268 6.19 9.28 10.75
CA ILE A 268 6.87 9.89 11.90
C ILE A 268 6.03 9.74 13.18
N GLU A 269 4.72 10.01 13.13
CA GLU A 269 3.79 9.78 14.24
C GLU A 269 3.80 8.32 14.72
N LEU A 270 4.02 7.37 13.79
CA LEU A 270 4.13 5.94 14.05
C LEU A 270 5.53 5.51 14.54
N GLY A 271 6.44 6.45 14.74
CA GLY A 271 7.76 6.23 15.32
C GLY A 271 8.90 6.07 14.31
N CYS A 272 8.66 6.27 13.02
CA CYS A 272 9.77 6.31 12.05
C CYS A 272 10.65 7.54 12.32
N PRO A 273 11.98 7.39 12.45
CA PRO A 273 12.88 8.52 12.63
C PRO A 273 12.78 9.51 11.44
N PRO A 274 12.56 10.81 11.68
CA PRO A 274 12.37 11.79 10.61
C PRO A 274 13.53 11.85 9.60
N GLU A 275 14.76 11.62 10.07
CA GLU A 275 15.98 11.63 9.25
C GLU A 275 16.06 10.45 8.27
N LYS A 276 15.29 9.38 8.49
CA LYS A 276 15.20 8.27 7.56
C LYS A 276 14.13 8.48 6.49
N THR A 277 13.17 9.39 6.72
CA THR A 277 12.02 9.58 5.84
C THR A 277 12.36 10.48 4.65
N ALA A 278 11.84 10.11 3.47
CA ALA A 278 11.91 10.96 2.26
C ALA A 278 10.66 10.77 1.40
N ILE A 279 10.38 11.75 0.53
CA ILE A 279 9.24 11.72 -0.37
C ILE A 279 9.74 11.48 -1.78
N VAL A 280 9.25 10.41 -2.40
CA VAL A 280 9.46 10.14 -3.84
C VAL A 280 8.09 9.88 -4.45
N PRO A 281 7.47 10.89 -5.09
CA PRO A 281 6.15 10.77 -5.67
C PRO A 281 6.15 9.82 -6.87
N ASN A 282 4.97 9.31 -7.21
CA ASN A 282 4.77 8.55 -8.44
C ASN A 282 5.13 9.39 -9.67
N GLY A 283 5.58 8.71 -10.72
CA GLY A 283 5.85 9.31 -12.04
C GLY A 283 5.12 8.58 -13.14
N ILE A 284 4.65 9.34 -14.14
CA ILE A 284 4.01 8.82 -15.34
C ILE A 284 4.73 9.24 -16.61
N GLU A 285 4.45 8.55 -17.72
CA GLU A 285 4.95 8.88 -19.05
C GLU A 285 4.08 9.99 -19.66
N VAL A 286 4.46 11.24 -19.41
CA VAL A 286 3.65 12.43 -19.73
C VAL A 286 3.38 12.56 -21.23
N GLU A 287 4.37 12.26 -22.07
CA GLU A 287 4.29 12.35 -23.54
C GLU A 287 3.20 11.44 -24.11
N ALA A 288 2.90 10.34 -23.44
CA ALA A 288 1.83 9.41 -23.85
C ALA A 288 0.43 10.02 -23.79
N TYR A 289 0.27 11.15 -23.11
CA TYR A 289 -1.00 11.87 -22.94
C TYR A 289 -1.04 13.22 -23.70
N GLY A 290 0.02 13.55 -24.46
CA GLY A 290 0.13 14.86 -25.13
C GLY A 290 -0.80 15.05 -26.34
N ASN A 291 -1.02 14.00 -27.13
CA ASN A 291 -1.77 14.03 -28.38
C ASN A 291 -2.87 12.97 -28.38
N LEU A 292 -3.90 13.19 -27.59
CA LEU A 292 -5.02 12.26 -27.48
C LEU A 292 -6.11 12.58 -28.53
N PRO A 293 -6.84 11.56 -29.04
CA PRO A 293 -7.93 11.77 -29.99
C PRO A 293 -9.07 12.50 -29.29
N ALA A 294 -9.34 13.73 -29.71
CA ALA A 294 -10.45 14.52 -29.18
C ALA A 294 -11.81 14.01 -29.68
N ALA A 295 -12.86 14.15 -28.86
CA ALA A 295 -14.22 13.95 -29.30
C ALA A 295 -14.61 15.00 -30.34
N GLN A 296 -15.48 14.64 -31.29
CA GLN A 296 -16.14 15.62 -32.15
C GLN A 296 -17.11 16.45 -31.31
N PRO A 297 -17.19 17.78 -31.53
CA PRO A 297 -18.19 18.63 -30.86
C PRO A 297 -19.60 18.18 -31.19
N ASP A 298 -20.29 17.56 -30.24
CA ASP A 298 -21.68 17.10 -30.39
C ASP A 298 -22.65 17.71 -29.37
N GLY A 299 -22.16 18.71 -28.62
CA GLY A 299 -22.93 19.41 -27.58
C GLY A 299 -23.08 18.65 -26.27
N ARG A 300 -22.45 17.49 -26.14
CA ARG A 300 -22.44 16.70 -24.89
C ARG A 300 -21.33 17.14 -23.96
N PHE A 301 -21.57 17.01 -22.65
CA PHE A 301 -20.58 17.24 -21.61
C PHE A 301 -20.18 15.90 -20.95
N ARG A 302 -18.96 15.46 -21.18
CA ARG A 302 -18.50 14.13 -20.79
C ARG A 302 -17.66 14.17 -19.53
N ILE A 303 -18.14 13.47 -18.51
CA ILE A 303 -17.45 13.30 -17.23
C ILE A 303 -16.86 11.88 -17.20
N GLY A 304 -15.55 11.78 -17.02
CA GLY A 304 -14.84 10.52 -16.93
C GLY A 304 -14.41 10.18 -15.49
N ALA A 305 -14.45 8.92 -15.13
CA ALA A 305 -13.85 8.39 -13.91
C ALA A 305 -13.02 7.15 -14.24
N ILE A 306 -11.71 7.18 -13.95
CA ILE A 306 -10.81 6.03 -14.13
C ILE A 306 -10.66 5.35 -12.77
N VAL A 307 -11.44 4.31 -12.54
CA VAL A 307 -11.52 3.65 -11.23
C VAL A 307 -11.86 2.17 -11.39
N ARG A 308 -11.35 1.32 -10.49
CA ARG A 308 -11.94 -0.02 -10.29
C ARG A 308 -13.33 0.16 -9.68
N VAL A 309 -14.28 -0.67 -10.10
CA VAL A 309 -15.64 -0.63 -9.54
C VAL A 309 -15.69 -1.42 -8.24
N VAL A 310 -15.25 -0.79 -7.16
CA VAL A 310 -15.13 -1.36 -5.80
C VAL A 310 -15.61 -0.36 -4.73
N PRO A 311 -16.04 -0.81 -3.55
CA PRO A 311 -16.64 0.07 -2.53
C PRO A 311 -15.78 1.26 -2.12
N ILE A 312 -14.45 1.10 -2.02
CA ILE A 312 -13.54 2.18 -1.60
C ILE A 312 -13.51 3.36 -2.59
N LYS A 313 -13.91 3.15 -3.85
CA LYS A 313 -14.00 4.19 -4.89
C LYS A 313 -15.31 4.97 -4.85
N ASP A 314 -16.24 4.55 -4.01
CA ASP A 314 -17.54 5.17 -3.74
C ASP A 314 -18.31 5.59 -5.00
N ILE A 315 -18.50 4.62 -5.89
CA ILE A 315 -19.22 4.82 -7.16
C ILE A 315 -20.69 5.22 -6.90
N LYS A 316 -21.25 4.82 -5.75
CA LYS A 316 -22.62 5.21 -5.39
C LYS A 316 -22.77 6.72 -5.19
N THR A 317 -21.83 7.34 -4.45
CA THR A 317 -21.79 8.81 -4.31
C THR A 317 -21.56 9.48 -5.65
N MET A 318 -20.73 8.92 -6.54
CA MET A 318 -20.54 9.42 -7.91
C MET A 318 -21.85 9.43 -8.70
N ILE A 319 -22.61 8.34 -8.68
CA ILE A 319 -23.90 8.21 -9.36
C ILE A 319 -24.93 9.19 -8.79
N LEU A 320 -25.03 9.30 -7.45
CA LEU A 320 -25.92 10.26 -6.79
C LEU A 320 -25.57 11.70 -7.16
N SER A 321 -24.28 12.03 -7.21
CA SER A 321 -23.82 13.36 -7.63
C SER A 321 -24.14 13.61 -9.11
N PHE A 322 -23.99 12.59 -9.96
CA PHE A 322 -24.34 12.69 -11.37
C PHE A 322 -25.84 12.91 -11.57
N ALA A 323 -26.70 12.34 -10.74
CA ALA A 323 -28.14 12.60 -10.78
C ALA A 323 -28.46 14.10 -10.57
N LEU A 324 -27.74 14.78 -9.67
CA LEU A 324 -27.86 16.23 -9.47
C LEU A 324 -27.26 17.01 -10.65
N ILE A 325 -26.10 16.58 -11.16
CA ILE A 325 -25.47 17.19 -12.35
C ILE A 325 -26.43 17.13 -13.55
N LYS A 326 -27.08 16.00 -13.80
CA LYS A 326 -27.98 15.76 -14.90
C LYS A 326 -29.21 16.67 -14.89
N ARG A 327 -29.67 17.08 -13.70
CA ARG A 327 -30.79 18.08 -13.57
C ARG A 327 -30.37 19.46 -14.04
N GLU A 328 -29.11 19.85 -13.82
CA GLU A 328 -28.55 21.15 -14.18
C GLU A 328 -27.95 21.18 -15.59
N LEU A 329 -27.54 20.01 -16.11
CA LEU A 329 -26.88 19.79 -17.40
C LEU A 329 -27.51 18.54 -18.06
N PRO A 330 -28.64 18.67 -18.74
CA PRO A 330 -29.33 17.54 -19.39
C PRO A 330 -28.47 16.79 -20.41
N GLU A 331 -27.48 17.44 -21.02
CA GLU A 331 -26.55 16.89 -22.00
C GLU A 331 -25.36 16.14 -21.38
N ALA A 332 -25.23 16.10 -20.04
CA ALA A 332 -24.11 15.45 -19.37
C ALA A 332 -24.15 13.92 -19.51
N GLU A 333 -22.98 13.30 -19.68
CA GLU A 333 -22.76 11.87 -19.71
C GLU A 333 -21.68 11.48 -18.68
N LEU A 334 -21.83 10.32 -18.00
CA LEU A 334 -20.84 9.79 -17.05
C LEU A 334 -20.26 8.47 -17.57
N TYR A 335 -18.94 8.42 -17.67
CA TYR A 335 -18.18 7.23 -18.08
C TYR A 335 -17.35 6.70 -16.93
N ILE A 336 -17.67 5.51 -16.43
CA ILE A 336 -16.97 4.81 -15.36
C ILE A 336 -16.07 3.77 -16.03
N MET A 337 -14.77 4.06 -16.08
CA MET A 337 -13.76 3.32 -16.83
C MET A 337 -12.86 2.51 -15.87
N GLY A 338 -12.96 1.20 -15.93
CA GLY A 338 -12.11 0.29 -15.17
C GLY A 338 -12.74 -1.05 -14.90
N PRO A 339 -11.94 -2.01 -14.45
CA PRO A 339 -12.40 -3.36 -14.19
C PRO A 339 -13.31 -3.44 -12.97
N VAL A 340 -14.11 -4.51 -12.99
CA VAL A 340 -14.98 -4.92 -11.89
C VAL A 340 -14.22 -5.88 -10.99
N ASP A 341 -14.56 -5.92 -9.71
CA ASP A 341 -14.01 -6.87 -8.75
C ASP A 341 -14.55 -8.29 -8.96
N GLU A 342 -13.80 -9.29 -8.48
CA GLU A 342 -14.23 -10.70 -8.53
C GLU A 342 -15.57 -10.87 -7.80
N GLY A 343 -16.61 -11.28 -8.52
CA GLY A 343 -17.98 -11.43 -8.00
C GLY A 343 -18.98 -10.39 -8.51
N GLY A 344 -18.56 -9.16 -8.83
CA GLY A 344 -19.42 -8.14 -9.47
C GLY A 344 -20.60 -7.63 -8.65
N GLU A 345 -20.70 -7.97 -7.36
CA GLU A 345 -21.84 -7.60 -6.50
C GLU A 345 -21.98 -6.07 -6.38
N TYR A 346 -20.86 -5.37 -6.13
CA TYR A 346 -20.88 -3.91 -6.00
C TYR A 346 -21.25 -3.22 -7.30
N GLU A 347 -20.77 -3.70 -8.45
CA GLU A 347 -21.22 -3.17 -9.75
C GLU A 347 -22.72 -3.37 -9.95
N ALA A 348 -23.24 -4.56 -9.63
CA ALA A 348 -24.66 -4.84 -9.72
C ALA A 348 -25.49 -3.90 -8.83
N GLU A 349 -25.01 -3.56 -7.64
CA GLU A 349 -25.63 -2.56 -6.77
C GLU A 349 -25.61 -1.16 -7.41
N CYS A 350 -24.48 -0.77 -7.97
CA CYS A 350 -24.34 0.52 -8.67
C CYS A 350 -25.29 0.62 -9.87
N ARG A 351 -25.40 -0.44 -10.67
CA ARG A 351 -26.34 -0.47 -11.82
C ARG A 351 -27.80 -0.39 -11.38
N ARG A 352 -28.20 -1.12 -10.32
CA ARG A 352 -29.53 -0.98 -9.72
C ARG A 352 -29.80 0.45 -9.23
N LEU A 353 -28.81 1.13 -8.68
CA LEU A 353 -28.94 2.54 -8.28
C LEU A 353 -29.18 3.43 -9.50
N VAL A 354 -28.44 3.27 -10.60
CA VAL A 354 -28.63 3.98 -11.87
C VAL A 354 -30.07 3.79 -12.38
N GLU A 355 -30.56 2.56 -12.43
CA GLU A 355 -31.92 2.22 -12.84
C GLU A 355 -32.98 2.86 -11.94
N SER A 356 -32.81 2.79 -10.61
CA SER A 356 -33.74 3.36 -9.64
C SER A 356 -33.87 4.88 -9.72
N LEU A 357 -32.80 5.56 -10.16
CA LEU A 357 -32.75 7.01 -10.37
C LEU A 357 -33.20 7.41 -11.80
N GLY A 358 -33.49 6.46 -12.68
CA GLY A 358 -33.90 6.71 -14.07
C GLY A 358 -32.79 7.37 -14.91
N LEU A 359 -31.53 7.13 -14.63
CA LEU A 359 -30.39 7.71 -15.33
C LEU A 359 -30.06 6.90 -16.59
N ALA A 360 -30.18 7.52 -17.77
CA ALA A 360 -29.88 6.87 -19.04
C ALA A 360 -28.43 7.00 -19.49
N ASP A 361 -27.73 8.04 -19.05
CA ASP A 361 -26.41 8.44 -19.57
C ASP A 361 -25.25 8.13 -18.60
N VAL A 362 -25.29 6.94 -17.96
CA VAL A 362 -24.21 6.38 -17.12
C VAL A 362 -23.68 5.13 -17.78
N TYR A 363 -22.41 5.14 -18.15
CA TYR A 363 -21.77 4.08 -18.90
C TYR A 363 -20.66 3.41 -18.09
N PHE A 364 -20.81 2.11 -17.80
CA PHE A 364 -19.76 1.27 -17.25
C PHE A 364 -19.00 0.63 -18.41
N THR A 365 -17.80 1.08 -18.70
CA THR A 365 -17.06 0.65 -19.90
C THR A 365 -16.28 -0.64 -19.70
N GLY A 366 -16.11 -1.06 -18.45
CA GLY A 366 -15.15 -2.12 -18.10
C GLY A 366 -13.70 -1.67 -18.32
N HIS A 367 -12.80 -2.64 -18.48
CA HIS A 367 -11.38 -2.37 -18.75
C HIS A 367 -11.22 -1.82 -20.18
N VAL A 368 -10.67 -0.59 -20.29
CA VAL A 368 -10.47 0.11 -21.56
C VAL A 368 -9.05 0.67 -21.65
N ASN A 369 -8.62 0.99 -22.87
CA ASN A 369 -7.42 1.81 -23.07
C ASN A 369 -7.72 3.27 -22.68
N VAL A 370 -7.30 3.65 -21.50
CA VAL A 370 -7.57 4.97 -20.91
C VAL A 370 -7.18 6.13 -21.84
N ARG A 371 -6.06 5.99 -22.59
CA ARG A 371 -5.59 7.03 -23.52
C ARG A 371 -6.59 7.35 -24.63
N GLU A 372 -7.32 6.36 -25.11
CA GLU A 372 -8.34 6.57 -26.15
C GLU A 372 -9.59 7.30 -25.64
N TRP A 373 -9.82 7.24 -24.34
CA TRP A 373 -10.99 7.83 -23.70
C TRP A 373 -10.73 9.22 -23.13
N LEU A 374 -9.55 9.45 -22.52
CA LEU A 374 -9.23 10.74 -21.90
C LEU A 374 -9.42 11.93 -22.82
N GLY A 375 -8.98 11.82 -24.08
CA GLY A 375 -9.14 12.90 -25.05
C GLY A 375 -10.59 13.24 -25.42
N ARG A 376 -11.55 12.40 -25.00
CA ARG A 376 -12.98 12.60 -25.24
C ARG A 376 -13.71 13.22 -24.04
N MET A 377 -13.04 13.34 -22.89
CA MET A 377 -13.64 13.83 -21.65
C MET A 377 -13.48 15.36 -21.54
N ASP A 378 -14.43 16.00 -20.89
CA ASP A 378 -14.40 17.42 -20.55
C ASP A 378 -13.99 17.67 -19.11
N LEU A 379 -14.22 16.69 -18.24
CA LEU A 379 -14.00 16.74 -16.80
C LEU A 379 -13.68 15.33 -16.28
N MET A 380 -12.79 15.23 -15.30
CA MET A 380 -12.53 13.99 -14.57
C MET A 380 -13.08 14.06 -13.14
N LEU A 381 -13.57 12.93 -12.63
CA LEU A 381 -14.19 12.81 -11.32
C LEU A 381 -13.57 11.65 -10.53
N LEU A 382 -13.21 11.90 -9.27
CA LEU A 382 -12.78 10.89 -8.31
C LEU A 382 -13.53 11.09 -7.00
N THR A 383 -14.29 10.08 -6.55
CA THR A 383 -15.13 10.13 -5.34
C THR A 383 -14.66 9.21 -4.23
N SER A 384 -13.47 8.67 -4.35
CA SER A 384 -12.90 7.69 -3.41
C SER A 384 -12.98 8.14 -1.95
N VAL A 385 -13.15 7.19 -1.04
CA VAL A 385 -13.08 7.43 0.41
C VAL A 385 -11.67 7.24 0.96
N SER A 386 -10.78 6.61 0.20
CA SER A 386 -9.36 6.49 0.52
C SER A 386 -8.53 6.34 -0.75
N GLU A 387 -7.39 7.00 -0.79
CA GLU A 387 -6.36 6.94 -1.83
C GLU A 387 -4.97 7.08 -1.20
N GLY A 388 -3.95 6.63 -1.93
CA GLY A 388 -2.60 7.11 -1.74
C GLY A 388 -2.34 8.32 -2.64
N GLN A 389 -1.47 8.15 -3.64
CA GLN A 389 -1.29 9.12 -4.72
C GLN A 389 -1.87 8.52 -6.02
N PRO A 390 -3.10 8.91 -6.43
CA PRO A 390 -3.80 8.26 -7.52
C PRO A 390 -3.19 8.54 -8.89
N LEU A 391 -2.68 7.50 -9.57
CA LEU A 391 -2.11 7.59 -10.92
C LEU A 391 -3.15 8.11 -11.92
N ALA A 392 -4.42 7.74 -11.77
CA ALA A 392 -5.51 8.22 -12.63
C ALA A 392 -5.62 9.76 -12.65
N VAL A 393 -5.38 10.41 -11.50
CA VAL A 393 -5.36 11.88 -11.42
C VAL A 393 -4.17 12.45 -12.20
N LEU A 394 -2.98 11.86 -12.04
CA LEU A 394 -1.80 12.27 -12.80
C LEU A 394 -2.01 12.10 -14.31
N GLU A 395 -2.58 10.97 -14.74
CA GLU A 395 -2.87 10.67 -16.15
C GLU A 395 -3.88 11.67 -16.76
N GLY A 396 -4.96 11.98 -16.05
CA GLY A 396 -5.94 12.97 -16.51
C GLY A 396 -5.38 14.39 -16.51
N MET A 397 -4.56 14.76 -15.52
CA MET A 397 -3.83 16.04 -15.52
C MET A 397 -2.84 16.13 -16.69
N ALA A 398 -2.09 15.06 -16.99
CA ALA A 398 -1.22 15.02 -18.16
C ALA A 398 -1.97 15.17 -19.48
N ALA A 399 -3.21 14.64 -19.57
CA ALA A 399 -4.12 14.87 -20.67
C ALA A 399 -4.65 16.32 -20.74
N GLY A 400 -4.42 17.13 -19.69
CA GLY A 400 -4.88 18.51 -19.59
C GLY A 400 -6.36 18.64 -19.20
N LEU A 401 -6.88 17.64 -18.49
CA LEU A 401 -8.27 17.63 -18.00
C LEU A 401 -8.35 18.20 -16.57
N PRO A 402 -9.36 19.03 -16.27
CA PRO A 402 -9.62 19.47 -14.91
C PRO A 402 -10.26 18.33 -14.08
N TRP A 403 -10.11 18.41 -12.77
CA TRP A 403 -10.59 17.39 -11.85
C TRP A 403 -11.59 17.93 -10.82
N VAL A 404 -12.53 17.08 -10.43
CA VAL A 404 -13.22 17.16 -9.15
C VAL A 404 -12.83 15.91 -8.36
N VAL A 405 -12.19 16.11 -7.21
CA VAL A 405 -11.67 15.00 -6.39
C VAL A 405 -12.12 15.15 -4.94
N THR A 406 -12.30 14.02 -4.27
CA THR A 406 -12.47 14.00 -2.81
C THR A 406 -11.14 14.28 -2.09
N ASP A 407 -11.22 14.85 -0.88
CA ASP A 407 -10.06 15.23 -0.05
C ASP A 407 -9.51 13.99 0.68
N VAL A 408 -8.82 13.13 -0.07
CA VAL A 408 -8.24 11.87 0.41
C VAL A 408 -6.83 11.69 -0.15
N GLY A 409 -5.94 11.07 0.63
CA GLY A 409 -4.56 10.85 0.24
C GLY A 409 -3.88 12.13 -0.24
N ASP A 410 -3.21 12.07 -1.38
CA ASP A 410 -2.55 13.23 -2.01
C ASP A 410 -3.44 13.98 -3.02
N CYS A 411 -4.73 13.68 -3.10
CA CYS A 411 -5.61 14.35 -4.07
C CYS A 411 -5.55 15.87 -4.00
N ARG A 412 -5.49 16.43 -2.79
CA ARG A 412 -5.33 17.87 -2.56
C ARG A 412 -3.97 18.38 -3.08
N GLY A 413 -2.88 17.72 -2.73
CA GLY A 413 -1.52 18.09 -3.16
C GLY A 413 -1.39 18.05 -4.67
N LEU A 414 -1.95 17.04 -5.33
CA LEU A 414 -1.97 16.94 -6.80
C LEU A 414 -2.77 18.06 -7.46
N VAL A 415 -3.98 18.31 -6.98
CA VAL A 415 -4.95 19.21 -7.64
C VAL A 415 -4.73 20.67 -7.29
N GLU A 416 -4.51 21.02 -6.03
CA GLU A 416 -4.26 22.40 -5.60
C GLU A 416 -2.77 22.79 -5.71
N GLY A 417 -1.86 21.80 -5.60
CA GLY A 417 -0.41 21.99 -5.58
C GLY A 417 0.13 22.30 -4.19
N SER A 418 1.42 22.02 -4.00
CA SER A 418 2.13 22.23 -2.73
C SER A 418 3.21 23.30 -2.90
N GLY A 419 2.81 24.55 -3.22
CA GLY A 419 3.74 25.66 -3.35
C GLY A 419 4.56 25.68 -4.64
N ASP A 420 4.09 25.03 -5.70
CA ASP A 420 4.74 24.95 -7.03
C ASP A 420 4.61 26.23 -7.89
N GLY A 421 3.87 27.22 -7.39
CA GLY A 421 3.61 28.48 -8.10
C GLY A 421 2.60 28.35 -9.24
N LEU A 422 1.96 27.19 -9.42
CA LEU A 422 0.91 26.95 -10.38
C LEU A 422 -0.48 27.11 -9.72
N GLY A 423 -1.47 27.49 -10.51
CA GLY A 423 -2.86 27.52 -10.05
C GLY A 423 -3.44 26.10 -9.89
N PRO A 424 -4.67 26.00 -9.36
CA PRO A 424 -5.32 24.70 -9.18
C PRO A 424 -5.59 24.01 -10.51
N ALA A 425 -5.51 22.66 -10.49
CA ALA A 425 -5.85 21.78 -11.62
C ALA A 425 -7.28 21.21 -11.53
N GLY A 426 -8.04 21.63 -10.51
CA GLY A 426 -9.40 21.17 -10.27
C GLY A 426 -9.95 21.69 -8.94
N ILE A 427 -10.99 21.01 -8.45
CA ILE A 427 -11.69 21.37 -7.21
C ILE A 427 -11.66 20.18 -6.26
N VAL A 428 -11.24 20.42 -5.02
CA VAL A 428 -11.24 19.43 -3.94
C VAL A 428 -12.51 19.58 -3.12
N VAL A 429 -13.18 18.47 -2.83
CA VAL A 429 -14.44 18.41 -2.10
C VAL A 429 -14.37 17.38 -0.96
N PRO A 430 -15.21 17.50 0.09
CA PRO A 430 -15.27 16.48 1.12
C PRO A 430 -15.74 15.11 0.59
N VAL A 431 -15.30 14.03 1.23
CA VAL A 431 -15.78 12.67 0.94
C VAL A 431 -17.28 12.54 1.13
N MET A 432 -17.93 11.69 0.32
CA MET A 432 -19.36 11.37 0.41
C MET A 432 -20.33 12.58 0.32
N HIS A 433 -19.85 13.73 -0.16
CA HIS A 433 -20.64 14.96 -0.20
C HIS A 433 -21.22 15.21 -1.60
N VAL A 434 -22.34 14.56 -1.88
CA VAL A 434 -23.03 14.53 -3.19
C VAL A 434 -23.25 15.93 -3.79
N GLU A 435 -23.74 16.88 -2.98
CA GLU A 435 -24.09 18.23 -3.44
C GLU A 435 -22.87 19.07 -3.83
N ARG A 436 -21.75 18.95 -3.07
CA ARG A 436 -20.52 19.68 -3.38
C ARG A 436 -19.83 19.12 -4.61
N ILE A 437 -19.85 17.81 -4.80
CA ILE A 437 -19.33 17.16 -6.00
C ILE A 437 -20.12 17.68 -7.21
N ALA A 438 -21.45 17.64 -7.15
CA ALA A 438 -22.31 18.11 -8.23
C ALA A 438 -22.10 19.59 -8.53
N ALA A 439 -22.09 20.46 -7.51
CA ALA A 439 -21.88 21.90 -7.68
C ALA A 439 -20.52 22.22 -8.31
N ALA A 440 -19.45 21.51 -7.91
CA ALA A 440 -18.12 21.67 -8.50
C ALA A 440 -18.11 21.27 -9.98
N ALA A 441 -18.70 20.14 -10.33
CA ALA A 441 -18.79 19.67 -11.71
C ALA A 441 -19.62 20.65 -12.60
N VAL A 442 -20.78 21.12 -12.12
CA VAL A 442 -21.62 22.11 -12.83
C VAL A 442 -20.88 23.43 -13.00
N ARG A 443 -20.16 23.90 -11.98
CA ARG A 443 -19.34 25.12 -12.11
C ARG A 443 -18.31 24.98 -13.23
N LEU A 444 -17.58 23.87 -13.28
CA LEU A 444 -16.59 23.61 -14.33
C LEU A 444 -17.26 23.43 -15.71
N ALA A 445 -18.44 22.83 -15.78
CA ALA A 445 -19.17 22.69 -17.03
C ALA A 445 -19.57 24.04 -17.63
N ARG A 446 -20.02 24.96 -16.76
CA ARG A 446 -20.49 26.30 -17.18
C ARG A 446 -19.37 27.31 -17.45
N ASP A 447 -18.13 27.02 -17.03
CA ASP A 447 -16.98 27.91 -17.24
C ASP A 447 -15.86 27.22 -18.05
N PRO A 448 -15.93 27.28 -19.40
CA PRO A 448 -14.90 26.69 -20.26
C PRO A 448 -13.50 27.32 -20.08
N ARG A 449 -13.44 28.60 -19.68
CA ARG A 449 -12.15 29.29 -19.45
C ARG A 449 -11.47 28.72 -18.21
N LEU A 450 -12.21 28.58 -17.12
CA LEU A 450 -11.71 27.96 -15.89
C LEU A 450 -11.29 26.51 -16.13
N ARG A 451 -12.08 25.72 -16.88
CA ARG A 451 -11.70 24.35 -17.27
C ARG A 451 -10.37 24.31 -18.00
N ALA A 452 -10.21 25.15 -19.01
CA ALA A 452 -8.98 25.21 -19.81
C ALA A 452 -7.77 25.68 -18.98
N GLU A 453 -7.97 26.62 -18.06
CA GLU A 453 -6.94 27.07 -17.14
C GLU A 453 -6.48 25.95 -16.21
N MET A 454 -7.42 25.28 -15.52
CA MET A 454 -7.13 24.16 -14.62
C MET A 454 -6.46 23.00 -15.35
N GLY A 455 -6.91 22.68 -16.56
CA GLY A 455 -6.27 21.66 -17.39
C GLY A 455 -4.82 22.00 -17.74
N ARG A 456 -4.52 23.26 -18.07
CA ARG A 456 -3.14 23.71 -18.33
C ARG A 456 -2.28 23.64 -17.07
N ASN A 457 -2.80 24.07 -15.93
CA ASN A 457 -2.09 24.01 -14.65
C ASN A 457 -1.74 22.57 -14.28
N GLY A 458 -2.71 21.65 -14.42
CA GLY A 458 -2.52 20.22 -14.17
C GLY A 458 -1.43 19.61 -15.06
N ARG A 459 -1.51 19.86 -16.37
CA ARG A 459 -0.50 19.37 -17.32
C ARG A 459 0.88 19.87 -17.00
N GLU A 460 1.03 21.15 -16.69
CA GLU A 460 2.33 21.75 -16.38
C GLU A 460 2.88 21.20 -15.06
N ARG A 461 2.02 21.01 -14.04
CA ARG A 461 2.42 20.40 -12.75
C ARG A 461 2.98 19.01 -12.96
N VAL A 462 2.27 18.14 -13.71
CA VAL A 462 2.73 16.77 -13.97
C VAL A 462 4.04 16.77 -14.75
N ARG A 463 4.20 17.62 -15.75
CA ARG A 463 5.45 17.75 -16.53
C ARG A 463 6.64 18.16 -15.68
N ARG A 464 6.44 18.99 -14.66
CA ARG A 464 7.52 19.46 -13.78
C ARG A 464 7.86 18.48 -12.67
N LEU A 465 6.84 17.83 -12.09
CA LEU A 465 7.00 17.17 -10.79
C LEU A 465 6.81 15.66 -10.82
N TYR A 466 6.04 15.13 -11.78
CA TYR A 466 5.53 13.74 -11.74
C TYR A 466 5.87 12.97 -13.03
N THR A 467 7.07 13.21 -13.61
CA THR A 467 7.53 12.45 -14.77
C THR A 467 8.16 11.12 -14.36
N ARG A 468 8.04 10.11 -15.24
CA ARG A 468 8.66 8.80 -15.07
C ARG A 468 10.18 8.91 -14.89
N GLU A 469 10.84 9.79 -15.66
CA GLU A 469 12.29 9.99 -15.58
C GLU A 469 12.70 10.52 -14.20
N ARG A 470 11.95 11.49 -13.65
CA ARG A 470 12.22 12.04 -12.32
C ARG A 470 12.06 10.94 -11.26
N PHE A 471 10.97 10.19 -11.29
CA PHE A 471 10.72 9.06 -10.41
C PHE A 471 11.89 8.05 -10.43
N ILE A 472 12.31 7.60 -11.62
CA ILE A 472 13.40 6.62 -11.77
C ILE A 472 14.73 7.22 -11.29
N ASN A 473 15.02 8.47 -11.61
CA ASN A 473 16.29 9.12 -11.22
C ASN A 473 16.40 9.32 -9.70
N GLU A 474 15.30 9.60 -8.99
CA GLU A 474 15.30 9.69 -7.54
C GLU A 474 15.65 8.32 -6.89
N TYR A 475 15.04 7.21 -7.38
CA TYR A 475 15.40 5.87 -6.90
C TYR A 475 16.80 5.44 -7.29
N ARG A 476 17.27 5.77 -8.50
CA ARG A 476 18.63 5.49 -8.95
C ARG A 476 19.64 6.19 -8.04
N ARG A 477 19.47 7.48 -7.81
CA ARG A 477 20.35 8.26 -6.91
C ARG A 477 20.37 7.66 -5.50
N LEU A 478 19.21 7.30 -4.95
CA LEU A 478 19.11 6.68 -3.64
C LEU A 478 19.88 5.35 -3.55
N TYR A 479 19.73 4.51 -4.56
CA TYR A 479 20.42 3.21 -4.59
C TYR A 479 21.94 3.39 -4.72
N ASP A 480 22.39 4.33 -5.56
CA ASP A 480 23.81 4.63 -5.71
C ASP A 480 24.41 5.18 -4.40
N GLU A 481 23.76 6.15 -3.76
CA GLU A 481 24.18 6.70 -2.45
C GLU A 481 24.32 5.61 -1.37
N LEU A 482 23.36 4.70 -1.28
CA LEU A 482 23.42 3.62 -0.28
C LEU A 482 24.46 2.56 -0.62
N GLY A 483 24.66 2.25 -1.90
CA GLY A 483 25.69 1.33 -2.38
C GLY A 483 27.11 1.87 -2.17
N GLU A 484 27.35 3.17 -2.39
CA GLU A 484 28.64 3.83 -2.15
C GLU A 484 28.98 3.93 -0.67
N ALA A 485 28.02 4.30 0.18
CA ALA A 485 28.20 4.38 1.63
C ALA A 485 28.61 3.05 2.23
N GLU A 486 28.14 1.93 1.69
CA GLU A 486 28.52 0.59 2.11
C GLU A 486 29.95 0.24 1.70
N THR A 487 30.35 0.55 0.46
CA THR A 487 31.74 0.32 -0.01
C THR A 487 32.75 1.08 0.84
N TRP A 488 32.41 2.29 1.28
CA TRP A 488 33.23 3.08 2.17
C TRP A 488 33.33 2.45 3.59
N ARG A 489 32.21 1.99 4.16
CA ARG A 489 32.21 1.29 5.48
C ARG A 489 33.03 0.00 5.45
N ALA A 490 32.92 -0.80 4.40
CA ALA A 490 33.69 -2.03 4.21
C ALA A 490 35.20 -1.76 4.06
N SER A 491 35.59 -0.68 3.38
CA SER A 491 36.98 -0.27 3.21
C SER A 491 37.61 0.32 4.49
N ALA A 492 36.81 0.97 5.34
CA ALA A 492 37.25 1.55 6.61
C ALA A 492 37.37 0.49 7.74
N SER A 493 36.81 -0.69 7.56
CA SER A 493 36.82 -1.81 8.51
C SER A 493 37.93 -2.84 8.24
N ASN A 494 38.68 -2.70 7.14
CA ASN A 494 39.88 -3.46 6.77
C ASN A 494 41.14 -2.61 7.00
#